data_5443148b08b95ca0ae89d8a9d3e593d1
#
_entry.id   5443148b08b95ca0ae89d8a9d3e593d1
#
_cell.length_a   1.000
_cell.length_b   1.000
_cell.length_c   1.000
_cell.angle_alpha   90.00
_cell.angle_beta   90.00
_cell.angle_gamma   90.00
#
_symmetry.space_group_name_H-M   'P 1'
#
loop_
_entity.id
_entity.type
_entity.pdbx_description
1 polymer ?
#
loop_
_entity_poly.entity_id
_entity_poly.type
_entity_poly.pdbx_seq_one_letter_code
_entity_poly.pdbx_strand_id
1 'polypeptide(L)'
;MKILNLYAGIGGNRKLWEGHDITSVEYNEDIAGVYADLFPDDTLIVGDAHAYLLEHYKDFDLIWSSPPCQTHSSFRHNINVRFRGTPAKYPDMSLYEEIIFLRHHATGKWIVENVKPYYKPLIEPTAILQRHYFWSNFEIADKEFAKDHIRSAQIPDLQAKHGYDLSSYKLPNKRQVLRNCVSPELGLHVMRAANMKQEAML
;
A
#
# COMPACT_ATOMS: atom_id res chain seq x y z
N MET A 1 -3.16 -6.57 -17.67
CA MET A 1 -2.88 -5.12 -17.50
C MET A 1 -1.43 -4.96 -17.12
N LYS A 2 -0.84 -3.83 -17.51
CA LYS A 2 0.43 -3.35 -16.95
C LYS A 2 0.15 -2.59 -15.65
N ILE A 3 0.73 -3.03 -14.55
CA ILE A 3 0.47 -2.48 -13.23
C ILE A 3 1.76 -1.95 -12.62
N LEU A 4 1.71 -0.72 -12.11
CA LEU A 4 2.76 -0.13 -11.30
C LEU A 4 2.36 -0.26 -9.82
N ASN A 5 3.20 -0.93 -9.03
CA ASN A 5 3.02 -1.10 -7.58
C ASN A 5 4.13 -0.36 -6.83
N LEU A 6 3.82 0.83 -6.36
CA LEU A 6 4.75 1.72 -5.68
C LEU A 6 4.77 1.47 -4.18
N TYR A 7 5.96 1.60 -3.56
CA TYR A 7 6.19 1.30 -2.14
C TYR A 7 5.81 -0.15 -1.82
N ALA A 8 6.25 -1.06 -2.67
CA ALA A 8 5.74 -2.43 -2.74
C ALA A 8 5.93 -3.24 -1.44
N GLY A 9 6.90 -2.89 -0.61
CA GLY A 9 7.23 -3.68 0.57
C GLY A 9 7.59 -5.11 0.17
N ILE A 10 7.04 -6.09 0.88
CA ILE A 10 7.14 -7.51 0.52
C ILE A 10 5.94 -7.99 -0.31
N GLY A 11 5.18 -7.09 -0.93
CA GLY A 11 4.09 -7.45 -1.84
C GLY A 11 2.79 -7.93 -1.19
N GLY A 12 2.44 -7.45 0.01
CA GLY A 12 1.21 -7.88 0.70
C GLY A 12 -0.05 -7.66 -0.14
N ASN A 13 -0.23 -6.48 -0.72
CA ASN A 13 -1.34 -6.14 -1.61
C ASN A 13 -1.33 -6.96 -2.90
N ARG A 14 -0.11 -7.25 -3.42
CA ARG A 14 0.14 -7.89 -4.72
C ARG A 14 -0.09 -9.41 -4.70
N LYS A 15 -0.01 -10.05 -3.55
CA LYS A 15 0.11 -11.51 -3.39
C LYS A 15 -0.91 -12.34 -4.18
N LEU A 16 -2.14 -11.87 -4.32
CA LEU A 16 -3.23 -12.58 -5.00
C LEU A 16 -3.58 -12.00 -6.37
N TRP A 17 -2.71 -11.15 -6.95
CA TRP A 17 -2.93 -10.64 -8.31
C TRP A 17 -2.34 -11.60 -9.33
N GLU A 18 -3.16 -12.11 -10.22
CA GLU A 18 -2.79 -13.09 -11.24
C GLU A 18 -3.04 -12.56 -12.65
N GLY A 19 -2.21 -12.97 -13.61
CA GLY A 19 -2.39 -12.65 -15.02
C GLY A 19 -2.11 -11.18 -15.38
N HIS A 20 -1.23 -10.52 -14.64
CA HIS A 20 -0.84 -9.13 -14.86
C HIS A 20 0.66 -9.00 -15.07
N ASP A 21 1.07 -8.01 -15.85
CA ASP A 21 2.44 -7.55 -16.01
C ASP A 21 2.71 -6.49 -14.93
N ILE A 22 3.52 -6.82 -13.92
CA ILE A 22 3.68 -6.00 -12.73
C ILE A 22 5.10 -5.46 -12.63
N THR A 23 5.19 -4.15 -12.49
CA THR A 23 6.42 -3.45 -12.10
C THR A 23 6.24 -2.95 -10.66
N SER A 24 7.10 -3.39 -9.76
CA SER A 24 7.10 -2.98 -8.36
C SER A 24 8.32 -2.13 -8.03
N VAL A 25 8.12 -1.09 -7.23
CA VAL A 25 9.19 -0.20 -6.77
C VAL A 25 9.27 -0.26 -5.25
N GLU A 26 10.45 -0.58 -4.73
CA GLU A 26 10.76 -0.60 -3.30
C GLU A 26 12.12 0.05 -3.06
N TYR A 27 12.21 0.93 -2.07
CA TYR A 27 13.43 1.68 -1.77
C TYR A 27 14.46 0.86 -1.00
N ASN A 28 14.02 0.00 -0.09
CA ASN A 28 14.89 -0.75 0.80
C ASN A 28 15.36 -2.05 0.15
N GLU A 29 16.67 -2.18 -0.06
CA GLU A 29 17.28 -3.33 -0.74
C GLU A 29 16.98 -4.68 -0.05
N ASP A 30 16.97 -4.73 1.29
CA ASP A 30 16.69 -5.98 2.01
C ASP A 30 15.23 -6.42 1.81
N ILE A 31 14.30 -5.46 1.81
CA ILE A 31 12.87 -5.71 1.57
C ILE A 31 12.65 -6.09 0.09
N ALA A 32 13.30 -5.39 -0.81
CA ALA A 32 13.28 -5.66 -2.24
C ALA A 32 13.80 -7.08 -2.57
N GLY A 33 14.86 -7.53 -1.89
CA GLY A 33 15.35 -8.90 -2.01
C GLY A 33 14.30 -9.94 -1.62
N VAL A 34 13.55 -9.71 -0.53
CA VAL A 34 12.43 -10.59 -0.14
C VAL A 34 11.32 -10.55 -1.19
N TYR A 35 11.00 -9.37 -1.72
CA TYR A 35 10.00 -9.23 -2.78
C TYR A 35 10.37 -10.05 -4.01
N ALA A 36 11.62 -9.93 -4.49
CA ALA A 36 12.11 -10.65 -5.66
C ALA A 36 12.01 -12.18 -5.51
N ASP A 37 12.32 -12.70 -4.32
CA ASP A 37 12.18 -14.14 -4.03
C ASP A 37 10.71 -14.60 -4.02
N LEU A 38 9.80 -13.74 -3.55
CA LEU A 38 8.37 -14.05 -3.46
C LEU A 38 7.64 -13.90 -4.81
N PHE A 39 8.13 -13.02 -5.68
CA PHE A 39 7.52 -12.67 -6.97
C PHE A 39 8.58 -12.60 -8.07
N PRO A 40 9.18 -13.74 -8.44
CA PRO A 40 10.30 -13.78 -9.41
C PRO A 40 9.91 -13.36 -10.83
N ASP A 41 8.61 -13.39 -11.16
CA ASP A 41 8.11 -13.03 -12.49
C ASP A 41 7.79 -11.52 -12.60
N ASP A 42 7.81 -10.77 -11.49
CA ASP A 42 7.55 -9.33 -11.52
C ASP A 42 8.83 -8.55 -11.87
N THR A 43 8.69 -7.43 -12.55
CA THR A 43 9.78 -6.47 -12.69
C THR A 43 9.95 -5.69 -11.39
N LEU A 44 11.12 -5.81 -10.75
CA LEU A 44 11.40 -5.07 -9.51
C LEU A 44 12.44 -3.97 -9.76
N ILE A 45 12.10 -2.77 -9.33
CA ILE A 45 12.97 -1.59 -9.32
C ILE A 45 13.31 -1.24 -7.88
N VAL A 46 14.61 -1.22 -7.56
CA VAL A 46 15.08 -0.72 -6.26
C VAL A 46 15.35 0.77 -6.40
N GLY A 47 14.49 1.59 -5.79
CA GLY A 47 14.60 3.04 -5.95
C GLY A 47 13.48 3.84 -5.30
N ASP A 48 13.51 5.15 -5.55
CA ASP A 48 12.51 6.09 -5.05
C ASP A 48 11.20 5.97 -5.84
N ALA A 49 10.15 5.50 -5.17
CA ALA A 49 8.85 5.29 -5.78
C ALA A 49 8.17 6.60 -6.23
N HIS A 50 8.37 7.69 -5.48
CA HIS A 50 7.82 9.00 -5.83
C HIS A 50 8.46 9.56 -7.11
N ALA A 51 9.78 9.46 -7.21
CA ALA A 51 10.51 9.86 -8.41
C ALA A 51 10.12 8.98 -9.61
N TYR A 52 10.05 7.66 -9.42
CA TYR A 52 9.66 6.73 -10.47
C TYR A 52 8.25 7.00 -11.02
N LEU A 53 7.32 7.35 -10.13
CA LEU A 53 5.97 7.74 -10.52
C LEU A 53 5.95 8.91 -11.51
N LEU A 54 6.72 9.97 -11.23
CA LEU A 54 6.77 11.17 -12.09
C LEU A 54 7.26 10.87 -13.50
N GLU A 55 8.16 9.91 -13.65
CA GLU A 55 8.75 9.56 -14.95
C GLU A 55 7.86 8.58 -15.75
N HIS A 56 7.13 7.69 -15.07
CA HIS A 56 6.51 6.51 -15.68
C HIS A 56 4.99 6.41 -15.56
N TYR A 57 4.30 7.41 -15.00
CA TYR A 57 2.85 7.33 -14.74
C TYR A 57 1.97 7.07 -15.98
N LYS A 58 2.47 7.30 -17.20
CA LYS A 58 1.76 7.06 -18.46
C LYS A 58 1.91 5.66 -19.01
N ASP A 59 2.83 4.87 -18.48
CA ASP A 59 3.24 3.59 -19.05
C ASP A 59 2.38 2.41 -18.54
N PHE A 60 1.46 2.68 -17.61
CA PHE A 60 0.70 1.67 -16.88
C PHE A 60 -0.81 1.86 -16.99
N ASP A 61 -1.52 0.73 -17.05
CA ASP A 61 -2.99 0.69 -17.04
C ASP A 61 -3.57 0.97 -15.66
N LEU A 62 -2.83 0.56 -14.62
CA LEU A 62 -3.19 0.75 -13.21
C LEU A 62 -1.94 1.13 -12.40
N ILE A 63 -2.08 2.15 -11.55
CA ILE A 63 -1.08 2.54 -10.57
C ILE A 63 -1.64 2.31 -9.17
N TRP A 64 -0.94 1.50 -8.36
CA TRP A 64 -1.16 1.37 -6.94
C TRP A 64 -0.03 2.04 -6.20
N SER A 65 -0.33 3.01 -5.33
CA SER A 65 0.64 3.67 -4.47
C SER A 65 0.28 3.51 -3.00
N SER A 66 1.25 3.10 -2.17
CA SER A 66 1.11 2.99 -0.71
C SER A 66 2.22 3.78 -0.01
N PRO A 67 2.20 5.13 -0.07
CA PRO A 67 3.27 5.95 0.48
C PRO A 67 3.44 5.77 1.99
N PRO A 68 4.61 6.10 2.57
CA PRO A 68 4.94 5.84 3.96
C PRO A 68 3.90 6.36 4.94
N CYS A 69 3.32 5.48 5.75
CA CYS A 69 2.21 5.77 6.66
C CYS A 69 2.64 6.24 8.07
N GLN A 70 3.93 6.19 8.41
CA GLN A 70 4.41 6.34 9.79
C GLN A 70 4.08 7.71 10.39
N THR A 71 4.10 8.77 9.59
CA THR A 71 3.82 10.14 10.03
C THR A 71 2.32 10.45 10.10
N HIS A 72 1.48 9.65 9.46
CA HIS A 72 0.02 9.80 9.46
C HIS A 72 -0.67 8.96 10.54
N SER A 73 -0.04 7.85 10.93
CA SER A 73 -0.66 6.80 11.74
C SER A 73 -1.21 7.29 13.08
N SER A 74 -2.51 7.10 13.31
CA SER A 74 -3.17 7.35 14.60
C SER A 74 -2.55 6.51 15.73
N PHE A 75 -2.07 5.30 15.45
CA PHE A 75 -1.38 4.47 16.42
C PHE A 75 -0.08 5.13 16.89
N ARG A 76 0.77 5.59 15.96
CA ARG A 76 2.01 6.28 16.33
C ARG A 76 1.73 7.55 17.12
N HIS A 77 0.78 8.38 16.67
CA HIS A 77 0.43 9.61 17.35
C HIS A 77 -0.04 9.35 18.79
N ASN A 78 -1.01 8.45 18.95
CA ASN A 78 -1.63 8.21 20.26
C ASN A 78 -0.70 7.45 21.24
N ILE A 79 0.04 6.47 20.76
CA ILE A 79 0.87 5.61 21.64
C ILE A 79 2.30 6.14 21.76
N ASN A 80 2.96 6.41 20.63
CA ASN A 80 4.39 6.76 20.68
C ASN A 80 4.59 8.22 21.08
N VAL A 81 3.86 9.16 20.44
CA VAL A 81 4.04 10.59 20.73
C VAL A 81 3.43 10.96 22.08
N ARG A 82 2.14 10.64 22.30
CA ARG A 82 1.43 11.09 23.51
C ARG A 82 1.84 10.34 24.79
N PHE A 83 2.04 9.02 24.73
CA PHE A 83 2.34 8.23 25.93
C PHE A 83 3.82 7.92 26.12
N ARG A 84 4.60 7.75 25.05
CA ARG A 84 6.02 7.39 25.13
C ARG A 84 6.96 8.56 24.91
N GLY A 85 6.45 9.76 24.66
CA GLY A 85 7.25 10.97 24.49
C GLY A 85 8.14 10.95 23.23
N THR A 86 7.85 10.10 22.24
CA THR A 86 8.59 10.12 20.98
C THR A 86 8.38 11.46 20.28
N PRO A 87 9.43 12.11 19.74
CA PRO A 87 9.28 13.40 19.06
C PRO A 87 8.22 13.38 17.98
N ALA A 88 7.38 14.42 17.95
CA ALA A 88 6.42 14.64 16.87
C ALA A 88 7.17 14.87 15.55
N LYS A 89 6.53 14.48 14.44
CA LYS A 89 7.00 14.75 13.07
C LYS A 89 5.86 15.32 12.28
N TYR A 90 6.17 16.19 11.33
CA TYR A 90 5.18 16.65 10.36
C TYR A 90 4.61 15.45 9.57
N PRO A 91 3.33 15.49 9.19
CA PRO A 91 2.80 14.55 8.20
C PRO A 91 3.58 14.64 6.90
N ASP A 92 3.88 13.50 6.33
CA ASP A 92 4.55 13.43 5.03
C ASP A 92 3.56 13.84 3.93
N MET A 93 3.78 14.98 3.32
CA MET A 93 2.85 15.53 2.34
C MET A 93 2.90 14.84 0.99
N SER A 94 3.90 13.99 0.72
CA SER A 94 3.99 13.18 -0.50
C SER A 94 2.72 12.34 -0.75
N LEU A 95 2.04 11.90 0.31
CA LEU A 95 0.72 11.27 0.20
C LEU A 95 -0.28 12.12 -0.61
N TYR A 96 -0.39 13.41 -0.28
CA TYR A 96 -1.34 14.31 -0.95
C TYR A 96 -0.83 14.81 -2.29
N GLU A 97 0.49 14.95 -2.44
CA GLU A 97 1.14 15.28 -3.72
C GLU A 97 0.82 14.21 -4.76
N GLU A 98 0.96 12.92 -4.41
CA GLU A 98 0.63 11.81 -5.29
C GLU A 98 -0.86 11.73 -5.62
N ILE A 99 -1.76 11.94 -4.65
CA ILE A 99 -3.21 11.98 -4.89
C ILE A 99 -3.56 13.09 -5.89
N ILE A 100 -3.03 14.30 -5.68
CA ILE A 100 -3.28 15.43 -6.56
C ILE A 100 -2.70 15.17 -7.95
N PHE A 101 -1.45 14.69 -8.01
CA PHE A 101 -0.78 14.39 -9.25
C PHE A 101 -1.55 13.34 -10.07
N LEU A 102 -1.88 12.21 -9.48
CA LEU A 102 -2.59 11.14 -10.17
C LEU A 102 -3.99 11.57 -10.61
N ARG A 103 -4.71 12.34 -9.80
CA ARG A 103 -6.03 12.87 -10.15
C ARG A 103 -6.03 13.74 -11.39
N HIS A 104 -4.95 14.48 -11.64
CA HIS A 104 -4.89 15.45 -12.73
C HIS A 104 -4.08 14.96 -13.95
N HIS A 105 -3.20 13.98 -13.77
CA HIS A 105 -2.26 13.58 -14.83
C HIS A 105 -2.38 12.12 -15.25
N ALA A 106 -2.87 11.21 -14.38
CA ALA A 106 -2.99 9.82 -14.74
C ALA A 106 -4.08 9.61 -15.81
N THR A 107 -3.76 8.85 -16.84
CA THR A 107 -4.69 8.47 -17.92
C THR A 107 -5.35 7.11 -17.66
N GLY A 108 -4.68 6.24 -16.90
CA GLY A 108 -5.16 4.94 -16.47
C GLY A 108 -5.92 4.97 -15.14
N LYS A 109 -6.20 3.80 -14.62
CA LYS A 109 -6.73 3.66 -13.26
C LYS A 109 -5.64 3.91 -12.24
N TRP A 110 -6.01 4.50 -11.12
CA TRP A 110 -5.07 4.72 -10.04
C TRP A 110 -5.73 4.59 -8.68
N ILE A 111 -4.92 4.23 -7.70
CA ILE A 111 -5.29 4.15 -6.30
C ILE A 111 -4.11 4.54 -5.43
N VAL A 112 -4.37 5.36 -4.41
CA VAL A 112 -3.44 5.65 -3.33
C VAL A 112 -4.03 5.08 -2.05
N GLU A 113 -3.25 4.33 -1.30
CA GLU A 113 -3.63 3.71 -0.05
C GLU A 113 -2.82 4.29 1.11
N ASN A 114 -3.45 4.54 2.24
CA ASN A 114 -2.75 4.83 3.48
C ASN A 114 -3.58 4.40 4.70
N VAL A 115 -2.98 4.40 5.88
CA VAL A 115 -3.67 4.09 7.12
C VAL A 115 -4.57 5.25 7.56
N LYS A 116 -5.59 4.95 8.36
CA LYS A 116 -6.42 5.98 9.00
C LYS A 116 -5.55 6.97 9.77
N PRO A 117 -5.54 8.27 9.40
CA PRO A 117 -4.69 9.27 10.02
C PRO A 117 -5.19 9.68 11.42
N TYR A 118 -4.35 10.39 12.17
CA TYR A 118 -4.72 10.96 13.47
C TYR A 118 -5.41 12.32 13.35
N TYR A 119 -5.54 12.84 12.15
CA TYR A 119 -6.17 14.11 11.80
C TYR A 119 -7.26 13.89 10.73
N LYS A 120 -8.08 14.90 10.47
CA LYS A 120 -9.03 14.86 9.36
C LYS A 120 -8.25 14.91 8.05
N PRO A 121 -8.45 13.97 7.10
CA PRO A 121 -7.76 14.01 5.81
C PRO A 121 -7.95 15.33 5.08
N LEU A 122 -6.93 15.83 4.41
CA LEU A 122 -7.01 17.05 3.59
C LEU A 122 -7.84 16.82 2.32
N ILE A 123 -7.82 15.60 1.81
CA ILE A 123 -8.65 15.12 0.70
C ILE A 123 -9.45 13.94 1.24
N GLU A 124 -10.78 13.99 1.13
CA GLU A 124 -11.63 12.90 1.59
C GLU A 124 -11.35 11.62 0.77
N PRO A 125 -11.21 10.46 1.44
CA PRO A 125 -10.99 9.20 0.74
C PRO A 125 -12.25 8.78 -0.03
N THR A 126 -12.06 8.06 -1.13
CA THR A 126 -13.15 7.50 -1.94
C THR A 126 -13.71 6.22 -1.34
N ALA A 127 -12.90 5.48 -0.57
CA ALA A 127 -13.34 4.31 0.18
C ALA A 127 -12.54 4.16 1.49
N ILE A 128 -13.19 3.52 2.49
CA ILE A 128 -12.59 3.19 3.78
C ILE A 128 -12.84 1.72 4.06
N LEU A 129 -11.78 0.91 4.05
CA LEU A 129 -11.87 -0.53 4.30
C LEU A 129 -10.92 -0.90 5.43
N GLN A 130 -11.44 -1.57 6.46
CA GLN A 130 -10.69 -1.89 7.68
C GLN A 130 -10.04 -0.63 8.32
N ARG A 131 -8.71 -0.58 8.34
CA ARG A 131 -7.90 0.53 8.87
C ARG A 131 -7.29 1.41 7.77
N HIS A 132 -7.63 1.16 6.50
CA HIS A 132 -7.05 1.80 5.35
C HIS A 132 -8.02 2.78 4.71
N TYR A 133 -7.46 3.91 4.28
CA TYR A 133 -8.11 4.90 3.45
C TYR A 133 -7.62 4.72 2.03
N PHE A 134 -8.54 4.84 1.08
CA PHE A 134 -8.26 4.70 -0.34
C PHE A 134 -8.73 5.93 -1.08
N TRP A 135 -7.91 6.43 -1.97
CA TRP A 135 -8.23 7.46 -2.96
C TRP A 135 -8.05 6.83 -4.33
N SER A 136 -9.08 6.84 -5.16
CA SER A 136 -9.06 6.20 -6.48
C SER A 136 -9.96 6.94 -7.47
N ASN A 137 -9.74 6.71 -8.76
CA ASN A 137 -10.62 7.17 -9.84
C ASN A 137 -11.62 6.11 -10.29
N PHE A 138 -11.83 5.07 -9.48
CA PHE A 138 -12.84 4.04 -9.67
C PHE A 138 -13.52 3.73 -8.33
N GLU A 139 -14.73 3.18 -8.41
CA GLU A 139 -15.49 2.79 -7.22
C GLU A 139 -14.93 1.51 -6.60
N ILE A 140 -14.80 1.49 -5.29
CA ILE A 140 -14.44 0.32 -4.49
C ILE A 140 -15.63 0.03 -3.59
N ALA A 141 -16.33 -1.07 -3.86
CA ALA A 141 -17.48 -1.47 -3.07
C ALA A 141 -17.07 -1.78 -1.61
N ASP A 142 -17.92 -1.40 -0.68
CA ASP A 142 -17.74 -1.77 0.73
C ASP A 142 -17.76 -3.28 0.91
N LYS A 143 -16.91 -3.77 1.80
CA LYS A 143 -16.81 -5.18 2.12
C LYS A 143 -16.34 -5.37 3.56
N GLU A 144 -17.02 -6.23 4.28
CA GLU A 144 -16.55 -6.66 5.59
C GLU A 144 -15.38 -7.64 5.48
N PHE A 145 -14.34 -7.37 6.23
CA PHE A 145 -13.18 -8.23 6.39
C PHE A 145 -13.05 -8.65 7.85
N ALA A 146 -12.35 -9.75 8.11
CA ALA A 146 -12.02 -10.17 9.46
C ALA A 146 -11.32 -9.03 10.23
N LYS A 147 -11.65 -8.90 11.52
CA LYS A 147 -11.06 -7.85 12.38
C LYS A 147 -9.54 -7.96 12.43
N ASP A 148 -8.90 -6.83 12.27
CA ASP A 148 -7.46 -6.73 12.19
C ASP A 148 -6.83 -6.50 13.58
N HIS A 149 -6.28 -7.55 14.18
CA HIS A 149 -5.61 -7.53 15.49
C HIS A 149 -4.11 -7.19 15.41
N ILE A 150 -3.69 -6.47 14.37
CA ILE A 150 -2.28 -6.14 14.07
C ILE A 150 -1.51 -5.53 15.26
N ARG A 151 -2.18 -4.81 16.17
CA ARG A 151 -1.53 -4.11 17.28
C ARG A 151 -0.84 -5.05 18.27
N SER A 152 -1.48 -6.14 18.63
CA SER A 152 -0.99 -7.16 19.57
C SER A 152 -0.30 -8.34 18.89
N ALA A 153 -0.53 -8.55 17.59
CA ALA A 153 -0.02 -9.68 16.84
C ALA A 153 1.51 -9.79 16.87
N GLN A 154 2.00 -10.98 17.11
CA GLN A 154 3.41 -11.33 17.04
C GLN A 154 3.80 -11.70 15.59
N ILE A 155 5.09 -11.93 15.35
CA ILE A 155 5.57 -12.27 13.99
C ILE A 155 4.87 -13.51 13.43
N PRO A 156 4.71 -14.64 14.17
CA PRO A 156 4.01 -15.81 13.65
C PRO A 156 2.56 -15.52 13.22
N ASP A 157 1.82 -14.73 14.03
CA ASP A 157 0.43 -14.37 13.74
C ASP A 157 0.34 -13.54 12.45
N LEU A 158 1.28 -12.60 12.28
CA LEU A 158 1.34 -11.74 11.10
C LEU A 158 1.75 -12.53 9.86
N GLN A 159 2.69 -13.46 9.99
CA GLN A 159 3.10 -14.35 8.91
C GLN A 159 1.92 -15.22 8.46
N ALA A 160 1.21 -15.84 9.40
CA ALA A 160 0.03 -16.63 9.11
C ALA A 160 -1.06 -15.80 8.42
N LYS A 161 -1.32 -14.59 8.92
CA LYS A 161 -2.30 -13.66 8.35
C LYS A 161 -2.01 -13.31 6.89
N HIS A 162 -0.76 -13.01 6.56
CA HIS A 162 -0.37 -12.63 5.21
C HIS A 162 0.03 -13.83 4.36
N GLY A 163 0.13 -15.03 4.95
CA GLY A 163 0.56 -16.24 4.30
C GLY A 163 2.02 -16.20 3.83
N TYR A 164 2.88 -15.52 4.58
CA TYR A 164 4.33 -15.45 4.32
C TYR A 164 5.11 -16.16 5.41
N ASP A 165 6.15 -16.89 5.02
CA ASP A 165 7.20 -17.35 5.93
C ASP A 165 8.47 -16.52 5.70
N LEU A 166 8.79 -15.68 6.67
CA LEU A 166 9.99 -14.84 6.63
C LEU A 166 11.09 -15.37 7.58
N SER A 167 11.02 -16.61 8.04
CA SER A 167 11.96 -17.16 9.02
C SER A 167 13.39 -17.18 8.52
N SER A 168 13.60 -17.49 7.24
CA SER A 168 14.90 -17.54 6.58
C SER A 168 15.55 -16.18 6.30
N TYR A 169 14.76 -15.09 6.27
CA TYR A 169 15.25 -13.76 5.93
C TYR A 169 15.79 -13.02 7.14
N LYS A 170 16.92 -12.33 6.99
CA LYS A 170 17.51 -11.46 8.01
C LYS A 170 17.03 -10.02 7.81
N LEU A 171 15.76 -9.76 8.10
CA LEU A 171 15.20 -8.41 8.02
C LEU A 171 15.30 -7.68 9.37
N PRO A 172 15.89 -6.49 9.44
CA PRO A 172 15.71 -5.61 10.58
C PRO A 172 14.22 -5.24 10.69
N ASN A 173 13.65 -5.27 11.87
CA ASN A 173 12.23 -4.91 12.08
C ASN A 173 11.20 -5.75 11.30
N LYS A 174 11.42 -7.05 11.12
CA LYS A 174 10.51 -8.00 10.46
C LYS A 174 9.04 -7.80 10.85
N ARG A 175 8.78 -7.54 12.14
CA ARG A 175 7.43 -7.25 12.63
C ARG A 175 6.83 -5.99 12.00
N GLN A 176 7.64 -4.94 11.79
CA GLN A 176 7.17 -3.70 11.17
C GLN A 176 6.87 -3.91 9.68
N VAL A 177 7.71 -4.66 8.97
CA VAL A 177 7.51 -5.02 7.57
C VAL A 177 6.16 -5.72 7.40
N LEU A 178 5.88 -6.75 8.19
CA LEU A 178 4.59 -7.48 8.17
C LEU A 178 3.41 -6.58 8.57
N ARG A 179 3.58 -5.66 9.49
CA ARG A 179 2.51 -4.73 9.92
C ARG A 179 2.19 -3.65 8.88
N ASN A 180 3.13 -3.34 8.01
CA ASN A 180 2.92 -2.39 6.92
C ASN A 180 2.20 -3.03 5.73
N CYS A 181 2.16 -4.35 5.65
CA CYS A 181 1.46 -5.03 4.56
C CYS A 181 -0.05 -4.73 4.58
N VAL A 182 -0.59 -4.39 3.43
CA VAL A 182 -2.02 -4.53 3.12
C VAL A 182 -2.33 -6.03 3.05
N SER A 183 -3.45 -6.49 3.61
CA SER A 183 -3.76 -7.93 3.53
C SER A 183 -4.01 -8.37 2.09
N PRO A 184 -3.61 -9.61 1.73
CA PRO A 184 -3.80 -10.12 0.38
C PRO A 184 -5.25 -10.06 -0.12
N GLU A 185 -6.21 -10.39 0.75
CA GLU A 185 -7.64 -10.38 0.41
C GLU A 185 -8.15 -8.95 0.16
N LEU A 186 -7.64 -7.96 0.90
CA LEU A 186 -7.97 -6.56 0.68
C LEU A 186 -7.35 -6.07 -0.63
N GLY A 187 -6.08 -6.40 -0.90
CA GLY A 187 -5.42 -6.13 -2.16
C GLY A 187 -6.17 -6.71 -3.35
N LEU A 188 -6.61 -7.98 -3.26
CA LEU A 188 -7.40 -8.62 -4.30
C LEU A 188 -8.77 -7.97 -4.50
N HIS A 189 -9.46 -7.59 -3.42
CA HIS A 189 -10.75 -6.93 -3.51
C HIS A 189 -10.66 -5.61 -4.30
N VAL A 190 -9.69 -4.80 -3.98
CA VAL A 190 -9.44 -3.53 -4.66
C VAL A 190 -9.01 -3.75 -6.12
N MET A 191 -8.15 -4.76 -6.37
CA MET A 191 -7.75 -5.12 -7.73
C MET A 191 -8.96 -5.56 -8.58
N ARG A 192 -9.87 -6.34 -8.02
CA ARG A 192 -11.11 -6.73 -8.71
C ARG A 192 -11.97 -5.52 -9.06
N ALA A 193 -12.11 -4.55 -8.15
CA ALA A 193 -12.80 -3.30 -8.44
C ALA A 193 -12.14 -2.52 -9.59
N ALA A 194 -10.80 -2.49 -9.63
CA ALA A 194 -10.07 -1.89 -10.74
C ALA A 194 -10.29 -2.62 -12.07
N ASN A 195 -10.52 -3.93 -12.06
CA ASN A 195 -10.76 -4.73 -13.27
C ASN A 195 -12.20 -4.64 -13.79
N MET A 196 -13.16 -4.24 -12.97
CA MET A 196 -14.54 -4.07 -13.43
C MET A 196 -14.60 -2.96 -14.48
N LYS A 197 -15.22 -3.22 -15.62
CA LYS A 197 -15.60 -2.15 -16.54
C LYS A 197 -16.58 -1.26 -15.80
N GLN A 198 -16.27 0.02 -15.64
CA GLN A 198 -17.28 0.99 -15.25
C GLN A 198 -18.33 0.95 -16.36
N GLU A 199 -19.51 0.39 -16.08
CA GLU A 199 -20.67 0.67 -16.89
C GLU A 199 -20.86 2.18 -16.86
N ALA A 200 -20.72 2.83 -18.01
CA ALA A 200 -20.89 4.26 -18.14
C ALA A 200 -22.27 4.59 -17.53
N MET A 201 -22.30 5.32 -16.44
CA MET A 201 -23.51 5.97 -15.98
C MET A 201 -23.82 7.03 -17.03
N LEU A 202 -24.76 6.68 -17.95
CA LEU A 202 -25.43 7.57 -18.87
C LEU A 202 -26.38 8.51 -18.09
#